data_e9f15aca0561dfe5ff859de16a934bf0
#
_entry.id   e9f15aca0561dfe5ff859de16a934bf0
#
_cell.length_a   1.000
_cell.length_b   1.000
_cell.length_c   1.000
_cell.angle_alpha   90.00
_cell.angle_beta   90.00
_cell.angle_gamma   90.00
#
_symmetry.space_group_name_H-M   'P 1'
#
loop_
_entity.id
_entity.type
_entity.pdbx_description
1 polymer ?
#
loop_
_entity_poly.entity_id
_entity_poly.type
_entity_poly.pdbx_seq_one_letter_code
_entity_poly.pdbx_strand_id
1 'polypeptide(L)'
;WTVVTTGCKVMAGLPTPRPTASNPCTAALDAFIATVQPALDADSRIGVALSGGADSTALLLAAHARWPGRIHALHVHHGLQAAADTFVTHCAQLCAGLGVPLHVSHVDARHQPGQSPEDAARTARYATLAQQASALALGPVLLAQHADDQVETLLLALSRGAGLPGLAAMPAQFKRHGATFWRPLLQVPGPAIRE
;
A
#
# COMPACT_ATOMS: atom_id res chain seq x y z
N TRP A 1 -2.52 -13.68 20.64
CA TRP A 1 -1.86 -12.62 19.84
C TRP A 1 -0.36 -12.72 20.11
N THR A 2 0.40 -13.34 19.23
CA THR A 2 1.85 -13.45 19.38
C THR A 2 2.51 -12.53 18.37
N VAL A 3 3.06 -11.43 18.86
CA VAL A 3 3.98 -10.58 18.10
C VAL A 3 5.32 -11.32 18.07
N VAL A 4 5.68 -11.87 16.93
CA VAL A 4 7.00 -12.47 16.73
C VAL A 4 7.95 -11.36 16.27
N THR A 5 8.71 -10.80 17.19
CA THR A 5 9.88 -9.96 16.87
C THR A 5 11.07 -10.87 16.62
N THR A 6 11.31 -11.24 15.36
CA THR A 6 12.52 -11.97 14.98
C THR A 6 13.62 -10.96 14.73
N GLY A 7 14.56 -10.86 15.67
CA GLY A 7 15.82 -10.16 15.49
C GLY A 7 16.68 -10.88 14.46
N CYS A 8 16.75 -10.40 13.24
CA CYS A 8 17.61 -10.92 12.19
C CYS A 8 18.91 -10.12 12.14
N LYS A 9 20.01 -10.85 12.24
CA LYS A 9 21.39 -10.36 12.19
C LYS A 9 21.69 -9.78 10.79
N VAL A 10 22.12 -8.53 10.74
CA VAL A 10 22.42 -7.79 9.52
C VAL A 10 23.52 -8.48 8.72
N MET A 11 23.20 -8.92 7.50
CA MET A 11 24.17 -9.22 6.46
C MET A 11 24.43 -7.94 5.67
N ALA A 12 25.69 -7.55 5.59
CA ALA A 12 26.12 -6.31 4.96
C ALA A 12 25.91 -6.33 3.43
N GLY A 13 25.34 -5.23 2.89
CA GLY A 13 25.74 -4.71 1.59
C GLY A 13 25.00 -5.12 0.34
N LEU A 14 23.73 -4.75 0.22
CA LEU A 14 23.19 -4.39 -1.09
C LEU A 14 23.19 -2.85 -1.21
N PRO A 15 23.72 -2.28 -2.30
CA PRO A 15 23.67 -0.83 -2.48
C PRO A 15 22.22 -0.39 -2.56
N THR A 16 21.77 0.39 -1.61
CA THR A 16 20.47 1.04 -1.63
C THR A 16 20.43 1.96 -2.84
N PRO A 17 19.54 1.77 -3.84
CA PRO A 17 19.43 2.71 -4.93
C PRO A 17 19.04 4.07 -4.35
N ARG A 18 19.91 5.08 -4.48
CA ARG A 18 19.56 6.46 -4.16
C ARG A 18 18.47 6.88 -5.14
N PRO A 19 17.31 7.33 -4.65
CA PRO A 19 16.31 7.91 -5.53
C PRO A 19 16.92 9.12 -6.22
N THR A 20 17.04 9.07 -7.54
CA THR A 20 17.37 10.24 -8.34
C THR A 20 16.20 11.21 -8.26
N ALA A 21 16.45 12.53 -8.27
CA ALA A 21 15.44 13.59 -8.17
C ALA A 21 14.36 13.56 -9.29
N SER A 22 14.42 12.61 -10.20
CA SER A 22 13.51 12.40 -11.33
C SER A 22 12.65 11.12 -11.23
N ASN A 23 12.66 10.39 -10.10
CA ASN A 23 11.84 9.18 -9.97
C ASN A 23 10.35 9.56 -9.98
N PRO A 24 9.53 9.02 -10.91
CA PRO A 24 8.12 9.38 -11.06
C PRO A 24 7.30 9.18 -9.79
N CYS A 25 7.60 8.14 -9.00
CA CYS A 25 6.91 7.87 -7.74
C CYS A 25 7.21 8.96 -6.69
N THR A 26 8.46 9.41 -6.58
CA THR A 26 8.85 10.48 -5.65
C THR A 26 8.20 11.80 -6.06
N ALA A 27 8.23 12.15 -7.34
CA ALA A 27 7.61 13.36 -7.85
C ALA A 27 6.09 13.36 -7.62
N ALA A 28 5.42 12.24 -7.88
CA ALA A 28 3.98 12.09 -7.64
C ALA A 28 3.63 12.19 -6.15
N LEU A 29 4.45 11.60 -5.29
CA LEU A 29 4.28 11.67 -3.85
C LEU A 29 4.40 13.10 -3.33
N ASP A 30 5.41 13.86 -3.78
CA ASP A 30 5.60 15.27 -3.42
C ASP A 30 4.45 16.14 -3.92
N ALA A 31 4.01 15.95 -5.17
CA ALA A 31 2.86 16.66 -5.75
C ALA A 31 1.56 16.35 -4.97
N PHE A 32 1.34 15.08 -4.61
CA PHE A 32 0.18 14.67 -3.82
C PHE A 32 0.18 15.36 -2.44
N ILE A 33 1.31 15.35 -1.71
CA ILE A 33 1.39 15.93 -0.37
C ILE A 33 1.15 17.42 -0.39
N ALA A 34 1.56 18.12 -1.44
CA ALA A 34 1.28 19.55 -1.59
C ALA A 34 -0.23 19.87 -1.68
N THR A 35 -1.06 18.89 -2.02
CA THR A 35 -2.52 19.06 -2.18
C THR A 35 -3.34 18.52 -1.00
N VAL A 36 -2.73 17.68 -0.14
CA VAL A 36 -3.45 17.01 0.95
C VAL A 36 -3.75 17.97 2.11
N GLN A 37 -5.00 17.95 2.55
CA GLN A 37 -5.45 18.67 3.73
C GLN A 37 -6.18 17.70 4.69
N PRO A 38 -5.93 17.73 6.00
CA PRO A 38 -4.89 18.53 6.68
C PRO A 38 -3.48 18.04 6.35
N ALA A 39 -2.50 18.92 6.48
CA ALA A 39 -1.09 18.56 6.29
C ALA A 39 -0.69 17.42 7.24
N LEU A 40 0.25 16.59 6.77
CA LEU A 40 0.79 15.51 7.59
C LEU A 40 1.65 16.11 8.73
N ASP A 41 1.36 15.74 9.97
CA ASP A 41 2.18 16.16 11.11
C ASP A 41 3.62 15.66 10.96
N ALA A 42 4.58 16.47 11.42
CA ALA A 42 6.01 16.20 11.28
C ALA A 42 6.43 14.84 11.86
N ASP A 43 5.78 14.40 12.94
CA ASP A 43 6.10 13.17 13.66
C ASP A 43 5.18 11.99 13.33
N SER A 44 4.19 12.18 12.46
CA SER A 44 3.23 11.11 12.11
C SER A 44 3.96 9.94 11.44
N ARG A 45 3.77 8.74 11.96
CA ARG A 45 4.17 7.50 11.30
C ARG A 45 3.21 7.18 10.17
N ILE A 46 3.72 6.62 9.10
CA ILE A 46 2.97 6.42 7.85
C ILE A 46 2.99 4.93 7.50
N GLY A 47 1.80 4.38 7.22
CA GLY A 47 1.68 3.02 6.72
C GLY A 47 1.86 2.98 5.20
N VAL A 48 2.49 1.94 4.67
CA VAL A 48 2.50 1.61 3.24
C VAL A 48 1.97 0.20 3.07
N ALA A 49 0.87 0.05 2.34
CA ALA A 49 0.32 -1.27 2.01
C ALA A 49 1.25 -1.95 1.00
N LEU A 50 1.98 -2.97 1.45
CA LEU A 50 2.99 -3.70 0.67
C LEU A 50 2.45 -5.07 0.27
N SER A 51 2.11 -5.24 -1.02
CA SER A 51 1.65 -6.54 -1.55
C SER A 51 2.81 -7.46 -1.97
N GLY A 52 4.00 -6.93 -2.15
CA GLY A 52 5.15 -7.60 -2.75
C GLY A 52 5.25 -7.46 -4.27
N GLY A 53 4.27 -6.83 -4.91
CA GLY A 53 4.32 -6.46 -6.34
C GLY A 53 5.16 -5.20 -6.58
N ALA A 54 5.54 -4.97 -7.85
CA ALA A 54 6.42 -3.89 -8.27
C ALA A 54 5.91 -2.50 -7.82
N ASP A 55 4.63 -2.21 -8.04
CA ASP A 55 4.04 -0.90 -7.77
C ASP A 55 4.05 -0.56 -6.27
N SER A 56 3.71 -1.53 -5.41
CA SER A 56 3.76 -1.35 -3.96
C SER A 56 5.19 -1.23 -3.43
N THR A 57 6.13 -1.90 -4.07
CA THR A 57 7.57 -1.80 -3.77
C THR A 57 8.10 -0.42 -4.15
N ALA A 58 7.77 0.09 -5.34
CA ALA A 58 8.16 1.42 -5.79
C ALA A 58 7.62 2.52 -4.85
N LEU A 59 6.35 2.41 -4.44
CA LEU A 59 5.76 3.32 -3.47
C LEU A 59 6.48 3.26 -2.12
N LEU A 60 6.81 2.06 -1.63
CA LEU A 60 7.55 1.89 -0.38
C LEU A 60 8.92 2.57 -0.44
N LEU A 61 9.66 2.38 -1.53
CA LEU A 61 10.97 3.00 -1.74
C LEU A 61 10.88 4.54 -1.77
N ALA A 62 9.92 5.08 -2.53
CA ALA A 62 9.69 6.52 -2.60
C ALA A 62 9.30 7.11 -1.23
N ALA A 63 8.39 6.44 -0.50
CA ALA A 63 7.96 6.87 0.82
C ALA A 63 9.09 6.79 1.85
N HIS A 64 9.90 5.72 1.82
CA HIS A 64 11.06 5.55 2.70
C HIS A 64 12.10 6.65 2.48
N ALA A 65 12.39 6.98 1.22
CA ALA A 65 13.30 8.07 0.88
C ALA A 65 12.77 9.44 1.34
N ARG A 66 11.46 9.67 1.26
CA ARG A 66 10.81 10.94 1.63
C ARG A 66 10.66 11.12 3.13
N TRP A 67 10.44 10.04 3.88
CA TRP A 67 10.22 10.05 5.32
C TRP A 67 11.07 8.98 6.02
N PRO A 68 12.39 9.14 6.07
CA PRO A 68 13.26 8.16 6.72
C PRO A 68 12.85 7.94 8.19
N GLY A 69 12.79 6.67 8.61
CA GLY A 69 12.45 6.28 9.97
C GLY A 69 10.97 6.40 10.36
N ARG A 70 10.10 6.88 9.45
CA ARG A 70 8.66 7.09 9.74
C ARG A 70 7.75 6.07 9.05
N ILE A 71 8.29 5.22 8.18
CA ILE A 71 7.52 4.29 7.36
C ILE A 71 7.37 2.95 8.06
N HIS A 72 6.15 2.42 8.03
CA HIS A 72 5.79 1.08 8.43
C HIS A 72 5.17 0.34 7.24
N ALA A 73 5.71 -0.80 6.85
CA ALA A 73 5.15 -1.64 5.80
C ALA A 73 4.05 -2.54 6.38
N LEU A 74 2.89 -2.55 5.74
CA LEU A 74 1.72 -3.32 6.13
C LEU A 74 1.43 -4.38 5.06
N HIS A 75 1.56 -5.66 5.39
CA HIS A 75 1.27 -6.77 4.48
C HIS A 75 0.06 -7.55 4.96
N VAL A 76 -0.90 -7.78 4.06
CA VAL A 76 -2.09 -8.60 4.32
C VAL A 76 -1.96 -9.90 3.55
N HIS A 77 -1.81 -11.00 4.27
CA HIS A 77 -1.71 -12.35 3.73
C HIS A 77 -3.10 -13.00 3.69
N HIS A 78 -3.59 -13.32 2.51
CA HIS A 78 -4.94 -13.84 2.31
C HIS A 78 -5.09 -15.37 2.48
N GLY A 79 -4.02 -16.10 2.75
CA GLY A 79 -4.05 -17.54 3.05
C GLY A 79 -4.43 -18.48 1.90
N LEU A 80 -4.68 -17.94 0.71
CA LEU A 80 -5.34 -18.70 -0.38
C LEU A 80 -4.37 -19.45 -1.31
N GLN A 81 -3.05 -19.24 -1.24
CA GLN A 81 -2.08 -19.83 -2.17
C GLN A 81 -0.71 -20.04 -1.51
N ALA A 82 -0.03 -21.15 -1.83
CA ALA A 82 1.35 -21.40 -1.44
C ALA A 82 2.33 -20.30 -1.95
N ALA A 83 2.02 -19.62 -3.04
CA ALA A 83 2.75 -18.46 -3.54
C ALA A 83 2.73 -17.26 -2.56
N ALA A 84 1.74 -17.17 -1.68
CA ALA A 84 1.61 -16.07 -0.74
C ALA A 84 2.78 -16.05 0.28
N ASP A 85 3.30 -17.20 0.68
CA ASP A 85 4.46 -17.30 1.58
C ASP A 85 5.75 -16.76 0.93
N THR A 86 5.89 -16.92 -0.38
CA THR A 86 7.00 -16.35 -1.15
C THR A 86 6.96 -14.82 -1.14
N PHE A 87 5.78 -14.23 -1.25
CA PHE A 87 5.61 -12.77 -1.17
C PHE A 87 5.93 -12.24 0.23
N VAL A 88 5.51 -12.91 1.29
CA VAL A 88 5.89 -12.54 2.67
C VAL A 88 7.40 -12.54 2.84
N THR A 89 8.07 -13.60 2.37
CA THR A 89 9.52 -13.72 2.45
C THR A 89 10.21 -12.57 1.68
N HIS A 90 9.76 -12.27 0.48
CA HIS A 90 10.25 -11.16 -0.33
C HIS A 90 10.06 -9.80 0.38
N CYS A 91 8.86 -9.54 0.90
CA CYS A 91 8.57 -8.33 1.66
C CYS A 91 9.46 -8.21 2.90
N ALA A 92 9.69 -9.32 3.61
CA ALA A 92 10.54 -9.34 4.80
C ALA A 92 11.99 -9.01 4.48
N GLN A 93 12.54 -9.59 3.41
CA GLN A 93 13.92 -9.30 2.96
C GLN A 93 14.07 -7.83 2.52
N LEU A 94 13.12 -7.32 1.74
CA LEU A 94 13.12 -5.93 1.30
C LEU A 94 13.08 -4.97 2.50
N CYS A 95 12.13 -5.16 3.40
CA CYS A 95 11.96 -4.29 4.57
C CYS A 95 13.16 -4.36 5.51
N ALA A 96 13.76 -5.55 5.72
CA ALA A 96 14.98 -5.72 6.51
C ALA A 96 16.16 -4.94 5.89
N GLY A 97 16.32 -5.00 4.57
CA GLY A 97 17.35 -4.25 3.85
C GLY A 97 17.19 -2.73 3.94
N LEU A 98 15.96 -2.23 4.09
CA LEU A 98 15.64 -0.81 4.23
C LEU A 98 15.59 -0.34 5.69
N GLY A 99 15.62 -1.24 6.67
CA GLY A 99 15.38 -0.90 8.08
C GLY A 99 13.93 -0.46 8.35
N VAL A 100 12.97 -0.89 7.50
CA VAL A 100 11.54 -0.57 7.64
C VAL A 100 10.83 -1.67 8.42
N PRO A 101 10.10 -1.36 9.50
CA PRO A 101 9.27 -2.34 10.20
C PRO A 101 8.20 -2.93 9.28
N LEU A 102 8.14 -4.27 9.17
CA LEU A 102 7.10 -5.00 8.44
C LEU A 102 6.09 -5.60 9.41
N HIS A 103 4.81 -5.33 9.17
CA HIS A 103 3.70 -5.90 9.93
C HIS A 103 2.87 -6.79 9.01
N VAL A 104 2.85 -8.08 9.28
CA VAL A 104 2.11 -9.08 8.51
C VAL A 104 0.85 -9.46 9.28
N SER A 105 -0.31 -9.40 8.63
CA SER A 105 -1.57 -9.94 9.15
C SER A 105 -2.13 -11.00 8.23
N HIS A 106 -2.52 -12.13 8.82
CA HIS A 106 -3.21 -13.20 8.11
C HIS A 106 -4.71 -12.98 8.17
N VAL A 107 -5.37 -13.06 7.03
CA VAL A 107 -6.82 -12.87 6.90
C VAL A 107 -7.41 -14.11 6.26
N ASP A 108 -8.46 -14.62 6.88
CA ASP A 108 -9.32 -15.61 6.24
C ASP A 108 -10.23 -14.89 5.22
N ALA A 109 -9.89 -15.00 3.96
CA ALA A 109 -10.63 -14.38 2.86
C ALA A 109 -11.77 -15.27 2.33
N ARG A 110 -12.25 -16.26 3.12
CA ARG A 110 -13.41 -17.06 2.74
C ARG A 110 -14.64 -16.17 2.58
N HIS A 111 -15.31 -16.28 1.44
CA HIS A 111 -16.51 -15.52 1.11
C HIS A 111 -17.78 -16.29 1.51
N GLN A 112 -18.85 -15.58 1.81
CA GLN A 112 -20.15 -16.15 2.03
C GLN A 112 -20.82 -16.50 0.68
N PRO A 113 -21.74 -17.48 0.64
CA PRO A 113 -22.54 -17.76 -0.56
C PRO A 113 -23.23 -16.49 -1.07
N GLY A 114 -23.07 -16.21 -2.36
CA GLY A 114 -23.63 -14.99 -3.01
C GLY A 114 -22.78 -13.75 -2.94
N GLN A 115 -21.67 -13.75 -2.22
CA GLN A 115 -20.73 -12.62 -2.19
C GLN A 115 -19.62 -12.83 -3.24
N SER A 116 -19.24 -11.77 -3.96
CA SER A 116 -18.07 -11.81 -4.84
C SER A 116 -16.80 -12.07 -4.00
N PRO A 117 -15.99 -13.10 -4.33
CA PRO A 117 -14.74 -13.39 -3.64
C PRO A 117 -13.79 -12.21 -3.63
N GLU A 118 -13.75 -11.45 -4.73
CA GLU A 118 -12.92 -10.27 -4.87
C GLU A 118 -13.35 -9.13 -3.93
N ASP A 119 -14.65 -8.85 -3.84
CA ASP A 119 -15.20 -7.83 -2.95
C ASP A 119 -15.00 -8.21 -1.47
N ALA A 120 -15.15 -9.51 -1.14
CA ALA A 120 -14.88 -10.03 0.19
C ALA A 120 -13.41 -9.82 0.57
N ALA A 121 -12.49 -10.24 -0.29
CA ALA A 121 -11.06 -10.08 -0.10
C ALA A 121 -10.64 -8.60 -0.01
N ARG A 122 -11.22 -7.74 -0.86
CA ARG A 122 -11.01 -6.30 -0.81
C ARG A 122 -11.47 -5.69 0.51
N THR A 123 -12.66 -6.05 0.97
CA THR A 123 -13.22 -5.56 2.24
C THR A 123 -12.38 -6.01 3.43
N ALA A 124 -12.03 -7.29 3.49
CA ALA A 124 -11.18 -7.84 4.52
C ALA A 124 -9.80 -7.15 4.55
N ARG A 125 -9.19 -6.93 3.39
CA ARG A 125 -7.91 -6.21 3.26
C ARG A 125 -7.97 -4.80 3.86
N TYR A 126 -8.98 -3.99 3.52
CA TYR A 126 -9.11 -2.64 4.07
C TYR A 126 -9.37 -2.64 5.57
N ALA A 127 -10.19 -3.56 6.06
CA ALA A 127 -10.44 -3.71 7.50
C ALA A 127 -9.15 -4.04 8.26
N THR A 128 -8.36 -4.98 7.74
CA THR A 128 -7.08 -5.39 8.33
C THR A 128 -6.05 -4.26 8.31
N LEU A 129 -5.90 -3.56 7.18
CA LEU A 129 -4.99 -2.40 7.09
C LEU A 129 -5.40 -1.30 8.07
N ALA A 130 -6.69 -1.03 8.23
CA ALA A 130 -7.19 -0.06 9.18
C ALA A 130 -6.93 -0.49 10.64
N GLN A 131 -7.10 -1.76 10.96
CA GLN A 131 -6.79 -2.32 12.27
C GLN A 131 -5.29 -2.20 12.60
N GLN A 132 -4.41 -2.55 11.64
CA GLN A 132 -2.96 -2.37 11.80
C GLN A 132 -2.61 -0.89 12.01
N ALA A 133 -3.18 0.01 11.21
CA ALA A 133 -2.94 1.43 11.32
C ALA A 133 -3.34 1.98 12.70
N SER A 134 -4.49 1.57 13.21
CA SER A 134 -4.96 1.94 14.55
C SER A 134 -4.07 1.39 15.65
N ALA A 135 -3.74 0.09 15.62
CA ALA A 135 -2.91 -0.57 16.63
C ALA A 135 -1.49 0.03 16.73
N LEU A 136 -0.95 0.51 15.61
CA LEU A 136 0.38 1.11 15.52
C LEU A 136 0.35 2.65 15.65
N ALA A 137 -0.82 3.25 15.85
CA ALA A 137 -1.04 4.69 15.84
C ALA A 137 -0.41 5.37 14.61
N LEU A 138 -0.66 4.79 13.42
CA LEU A 138 -0.23 5.36 12.16
C LEU A 138 -1.17 6.49 11.73
N GLY A 139 -0.64 7.48 11.04
CA GLY A 139 -1.42 8.47 10.30
C GLY A 139 -2.06 7.82 9.06
N PRO A 140 -1.78 8.31 7.84
CA PRO A 140 -2.33 7.72 6.64
C PRO A 140 -1.67 6.38 6.27
N VAL A 141 -2.43 5.54 5.53
CA VAL A 141 -1.92 4.35 4.85
C VAL A 141 -1.85 4.63 3.35
N LEU A 142 -0.66 4.55 2.78
CA LEU A 142 -0.42 4.75 1.35
C LEU A 142 -0.75 3.47 0.58
N LEU A 143 -1.40 3.64 -0.56
CA LEU A 143 -1.80 2.58 -1.49
C LEU A 143 -1.19 2.86 -2.87
N ALA A 144 -0.66 1.83 -3.52
CA ALA A 144 0.03 1.93 -4.80
C ALA A 144 -0.88 1.85 -6.04
N GLN A 145 -2.18 2.16 -5.90
CA GLN A 145 -3.07 2.26 -7.06
C GLN A 145 -2.64 3.42 -7.95
N HIS A 146 -2.65 3.19 -9.27
CA HIS A 146 -2.09 4.08 -10.28
C HIS A 146 -3.09 4.38 -11.42
N ALA A 147 -2.66 5.07 -12.46
CA ALA A 147 -3.56 5.52 -13.53
C ALA A 147 -4.25 4.35 -14.26
N ASP A 148 -3.56 3.22 -14.46
CA ASP A 148 -4.15 2.08 -15.16
C ASP A 148 -5.26 1.43 -14.31
N ASP A 149 -5.14 1.40 -12.97
CA ASP A 149 -6.21 0.92 -12.07
C ASP A 149 -7.43 1.85 -12.12
N GLN A 150 -7.22 3.16 -12.34
CA GLN A 150 -8.31 4.12 -12.56
C GLN A 150 -9.08 3.79 -13.84
N VAL A 151 -8.35 3.54 -14.93
CA VAL A 151 -8.95 3.16 -16.23
C VAL A 151 -9.71 1.84 -16.10
N GLU A 152 -9.12 0.83 -15.47
CA GLU A 152 -9.78 -0.45 -15.24
C GLU A 152 -11.07 -0.29 -14.42
N THR A 153 -11.02 0.48 -13.34
CA THR A 153 -12.19 0.77 -12.49
C THR A 153 -13.30 1.43 -13.30
N LEU A 154 -12.97 2.39 -14.15
CA LEU A 154 -13.91 3.09 -14.99
C LEU A 154 -14.54 2.15 -16.05
N LEU A 155 -13.73 1.34 -16.73
CA LEU A 155 -14.20 0.37 -17.72
C LEU A 155 -15.12 -0.68 -17.10
N LEU A 156 -14.79 -1.19 -15.91
CA LEU A 156 -15.65 -2.11 -15.17
C LEU A 156 -16.98 -1.47 -14.75
N ALA A 157 -16.96 -0.21 -14.35
CA ALA A 157 -18.18 0.52 -14.01
C ALA A 157 -19.06 0.71 -15.24
N LEU A 158 -18.49 1.10 -16.39
CA LEU A 158 -19.19 1.22 -17.67
C LEU A 158 -19.79 -0.11 -18.13
N SER A 159 -19.05 -1.20 -18.05
CA SER A 159 -19.52 -2.53 -18.47
C SER A 159 -20.70 -3.04 -17.64
N ARG A 160 -20.83 -2.55 -16.40
CA ARG A 160 -21.96 -2.87 -15.49
C ARG A 160 -23.13 -1.89 -15.64
N GLY A 161 -23.10 -0.97 -16.61
CA GLY A 161 -24.14 0.02 -16.83
C GLY A 161 -24.25 1.07 -15.74
N ALA A 162 -23.14 1.40 -15.07
CA ALA A 162 -23.15 2.40 -14.02
C ALA A 162 -23.51 3.79 -14.59
N GLY A 163 -24.41 4.49 -13.92
CA GLY A 163 -24.71 5.90 -14.20
C GLY A 163 -23.57 6.83 -13.75
N LEU A 164 -23.71 8.14 -14.03
CA LEU A 164 -22.70 9.15 -13.70
C LEU A 164 -22.09 9.05 -12.29
N PRO A 165 -22.87 8.79 -11.21
CA PRO A 165 -22.27 8.60 -9.88
C PRO A 165 -21.36 7.39 -9.77
N GLY A 166 -21.65 6.31 -10.51
CA GLY A 166 -20.82 5.08 -10.51
C GLY A 166 -19.57 5.19 -11.38
N LEU A 167 -19.48 6.21 -12.24
CA LEU A 167 -18.30 6.50 -13.06
C LEU A 167 -17.30 7.41 -12.33
N ALA A 168 -17.55 7.76 -11.08
CA ALA A 168 -16.59 8.51 -10.30
C ALA A 168 -15.29 7.73 -10.17
N ALA A 169 -14.19 8.37 -10.53
CA ALA A 169 -12.84 7.82 -10.38
C ALA A 169 -12.53 7.52 -8.90
N MET A 170 -11.54 6.65 -8.66
CA MET A 170 -11.09 6.40 -7.28
C MET A 170 -10.60 7.70 -6.64
N PRO A 171 -11.08 8.06 -5.44
CA PRO A 171 -10.60 9.27 -4.76
C PRO A 171 -9.14 9.11 -4.37
N ALA A 172 -8.37 10.18 -4.50
CA ALA A 172 -6.96 10.22 -4.11
C ALA A 172 -6.79 10.07 -2.59
N GLN A 173 -7.79 10.51 -1.82
CA GLN A 173 -7.86 10.39 -0.36
C GLN A 173 -9.25 9.94 0.06
N PHE A 174 -9.32 9.02 1.02
CA PHE A 174 -10.61 8.57 1.59
C PHE A 174 -10.41 8.00 3.01
N LYS A 175 -11.51 7.93 3.76
CA LYS A 175 -11.58 7.26 5.07
C LYS A 175 -12.37 5.96 4.95
N ARG A 176 -11.86 4.88 5.55
CA ARG A 176 -12.55 3.59 5.63
C ARG A 176 -12.15 2.87 6.91
N HIS A 177 -13.10 2.25 7.61
CA HIS A 177 -12.89 1.55 8.89
C HIS A 177 -12.11 2.37 9.93
N GLY A 178 -12.32 3.70 9.97
CA GLY A 178 -11.64 4.61 10.90
C GLY A 178 -10.23 5.04 10.49
N ALA A 179 -9.62 4.45 9.46
CA ALA A 179 -8.31 4.83 8.96
C ALA A 179 -8.42 5.75 7.72
N THR A 180 -7.39 6.58 7.52
CA THR A 180 -7.21 7.40 6.33
C THR A 180 -6.32 6.68 5.33
N PHE A 181 -6.76 6.62 4.08
CA PHE A 181 -6.03 6.01 2.97
C PHE A 181 -5.69 7.05 1.91
N TRP A 182 -4.46 7.00 1.40
CA TRP A 182 -3.97 7.89 0.35
C TRP A 182 -3.49 7.09 -0.86
N ARG A 183 -3.76 7.60 -2.07
CA ARG A 183 -3.35 7.03 -3.36
C ARG A 183 -2.53 8.04 -4.13
N PRO A 184 -1.25 8.23 -3.79
CA PRO A 184 -0.44 9.27 -4.41
C PRO A 184 -0.11 9.01 -5.88
N LEU A 185 -0.21 7.76 -6.36
CA LEU A 185 0.20 7.36 -7.71
C LEU A 185 -0.95 7.36 -8.73
N LEU A 186 -2.16 7.82 -8.39
CA LEU A 186 -3.33 7.74 -9.28
C LEU A 186 -3.19 8.45 -10.63
N GLN A 187 -2.23 9.36 -10.77
CA GLN A 187 -1.94 10.07 -12.01
C GLN A 187 -0.70 9.52 -12.74
N VAL A 188 -0.02 8.53 -12.16
CA VAL A 188 1.20 7.95 -12.74
C VAL A 188 0.84 6.72 -13.56
N PRO A 189 1.25 6.62 -14.84
CA PRO A 189 1.10 5.40 -15.62
C PRO A 189 1.88 4.23 -14.99
N GLY A 190 1.30 3.02 -14.99
CA GLY A 190 1.95 1.83 -14.42
C GLY A 190 3.35 1.54 -14.98
N PRO A 191 3.60 1.65 -16.29
CA PRO A 191 4.96 1.49 -16.83
C PRO A 191 5.99 2.43 -16.20
N ALA A 192 5.63 3.70 -15.98
CA ALA A 192 6.54 4.68 -15.38
C ALA A 192 6.86 4.42 -13.89
N ILE A 193 6.04 3.63 -13.20
CA ILE A 193 6.31 3.22 -11.81
C ILE A 193 7.41 2.15 -11.75
N ARG A 194 7.55 1.35 -12.82
CA ARG A 194 8.40 0.15 -12.87
C ARG A 194 9.76 0.40 -13.52
N GLU A 195 10.00 1.59 -14.04
CA GLU A 195 11.29 2.06 -14.56
C GLU A 195 12.20 2.58 -13.42
#